data_9c2eba5bdf85062aef6f51f1da0c6507
#
_entry.id   9c2eba5bdf85062aef6f51f1da0c6507
#
_cell.length_a   1.000
_cell.length_b   1.000
_cell.length_c   1.000
_cell.angle_alpha   90.00
_cell.angle_beta   90.00
_cell.angle_gamma   90.00
#
_symmetry.space_group_name_H-M   'P 1'
#
loop_
_entity.id
_entity.type
_entity.pdbx_description
1 polymer ?
#
loop_
_entity_poly.entity_id
_entity_poly.type
_entity_poly.pdbx_seq_one_letter_code
_entity_poly.pdbx_strand_id
1 'polypeptide(L)'
;PCKDDPHRVIKRVRYICYGKTRKQTECDGQTGYTAHILDGIIDKLVRQIFERMKAIPKSEIVNARYREKMEERKNLLRSVRADYTKAADELDMLKAEVIKALRGESAFSKDLLGSMVSEAEAKCAELQKQFEDAQTAYEEGQTVLHSLEEQYDNVISWADLYDTASLEAKKMIVNCLIRRVEVYRDYKLHIDFNIDFTQFSLGLDIVEIAA
;
A
#
# COMPACT_ATOMS: atom_id res chain seq x y z
N PRO A 1 -42.84 -24.97 -11.89
CA PRO A 1 -43.17 -25.23 -13.28
C PRO A 1 -43.20 -23.92 -14.07
N CYS A 2 -42.68 -23.91 -15.30
CA CYS A 2 -42.75 -22.78 -16.20
C CYS A 2 -44.19 -22.68 -16.75
N LYS A 3 -44.73 -21.46 -16.99
CA LYS A 3 -46.08 -21.30 -17.51
C LYS A 3 -46.27 -21.94 -18.90
N ASP A 4 -45.17 -22.00 -19.66
CA ASP A 4 -45.17 -22.49 -21.04
C ASP A 4 -44.76 -23.97 -21.17
N ASP A 5 -44.18 -24.58 -20.09
CA ASP A 5 -43.80 -25.99 -20.04
C ASP A 5 -43.83 -26.49 -18.60
N PRO A 6 -44.87 -27.28 -18.24
CA PRO A 6 -45.05 -27.79 -16.87
C PRO A 6 -43.95 -28.74 -16.39
N HIS A 7 -43.16 -29.33 -17.30
CA HIS A 7 -42.06 -30.25 -17.00
C HIS A 7 -40.70 -29.56 -16.87
N ARG A 8 -40.61 -28.29 -17.23
CA ARG A 8 -39.36 -27.50 -17.13
C ARG A 8 -39.18 -26.98 -15.72
N VAL A 9 -38.23 -27.54 -14.99
CA VAL A 9 -37.84 -27.06 -13.65
C VAL A 9 -36.77 -25.97 -13.84
N ILE A 10 -37.14 -24.73 -13.57
CA ILE A 10 -36.18 -23.60 -13.54
C ILE A 10 -35.60 -23.55 -12.13
N LYS A 11 -34.33 -23.93 -12.00
CA LYS A 11 -33.57 -23.74 -10.75
C LYS A 11 -33.17 -22.27 -10.64
N ARG A 12 -33.79 -21.52 -9.73
CA ARG A 12 -33.41 -20.16 -9.38
C ARG A 12 -32.45 -20.18 -8.20
N VAL A 13 -31.19 -19.84 -8.43
CA VAL A 13 -30.19 -19.67 -7.37
C VAL A 13 -30.32 -18.26 -6.80
N ARG A 14 -30.38 -18.17 -5.46
CA ARG A 14 -30.50 -16.91 -4.74
C ARG A 14 -29.52 -16.86 -3.57
N TYR A 15 -28.97 -15.68 -3.33
CA TYR A 15 -28.33 -15.35 -2.08
C TYR A 15 -29.41 -14.94 -1.07
N ILE A 16 -29.39 -15.50 0.14
CA ILE A 16 -30.39 -15.25 1.16
C ILE A 16 -29.72 -14.65 2.38
N CYS A 17 -30.25 -13.54 2.89
CA CYS A 17 -29.82 -12.97 4.16
C CYS A 17 -30.38 -13.83 5.31
N TYR A 18 -29.51 -14.59 5.96
CA TYR A 18 -29.85 -15.47 7.06
C TYR A 18 -30.47 -14.73 8.26
N GLY A 19 -29.83 -13.60 8.66
CA GLY A 19 -30.29 -12.79 9.79
C GLY A 19 -31.69 -12.22 9.56
N LYS A 20 -31.97 -11.70 8.37
CA LYS A 20 -33.31 -11.19 8.03
C LYS A 20 -34.37 -12.29 7.89
N THR A 21 -34.01 -13.43 7.28
CA THR A 21 -34.93 -14.57 7.12
C THR A 21 -35.35 -15.13 8.47
N ARG A 22 -34.46 -15.13 9.46
CA ARG A 22 -34.75 -15.58 10.84
C ARG A 22 -35.19 -14.46 11.78
N LYS A 23 -35.35 -13.21 11.30
CA LYS A 23 -35.71 -12.04 12.12
C LYS A 23 -34.74 -11.80 13.28
N GLN A 24 -33.46 -12.11 13.08
CA GLN A 24 -32.42 -11.95 14.09
C GLN A 24 -31.72 -10.59 14.00
N THR A 25 -31.82 -9.92 12.85
CA THR A 25 -31.22 -8.61 12.60
C THR A 25 -32.20 -7.69 11.90
N GLU A 26 -32.22 -6.41 12.31
CA GLU A 26 -32.83 -5.34 11.54
C GLU A 26 -31.87 -4.95 10.43
N CYS A 27 -32.29 -5.10 9.18
CA CYS A 27 -31.49 -4.64 8.04
C CYS A 27 -32.40 -4.14 6.92
N ASP A 28 -31.94 -3.16 6.17
CA ASP A 28 -32.66 -2.56 5.04
C ASP A 28 -32.65 -3.43 3.78
N GLY A 29 -31.83 -4.47 3.73
CA GLY A 29 -31.74 -5.38 2.58
C GLY A 29 -33.00 -6.15 2.30
N GLN A 30 -33.09 -6.81 1.16
CA GLN A 30 -34.12 -7.77 0.78
C GLN A 30 -33.83 -9.12 1.43
N THR A 31 -34.84 -9.98 1.56
CA THR A 31 -34.66 -11.35 2.07
C THR A 31 -33.83 -12.24 1.13
N GLY A 32 -33.81 -11.92 -0.15
CA GLY A 32 -33.05 -12.71 -1.13
C GLY A 32 -32.78 -11.93 -2.40
N TYR A 33 -31.61 -12.19 -2.98
CA TYR A 33 -31.10 -11.60 -4.21
C TYR A 33 -30.89 -12.69 -5.25
N THR A 34 -31.23 -12.42 -6.49
CA THR A 34 -31.03 -13.37 -7.58
C THR A 34 -29.55 -13.46 -7.93
N ALA A 35 -28.97 -14.67 -7.82
CA ALA A 35 -27.52 -14.85 -7.91
C ALA A 35 -26.95 -14.34 -9.24
N HIS A 36 -27.55 -14.71 -10.39
CA HIS A 36 -27.01 -14.30 -11.69
C HIS A 36 -27.03 -12.78 -11.92
N ILE A 37 -27.92 -12.04 -11.25
CA ILE A 37 -27.95 -10.57 -11.32
C ILE A 37 -26.79 -10.00 -10.51
N LEU A 38 -26.65 -10.45 -9.26
CA LEU A 38 -25.59 -9.98 -8.37
C LEU A 38 -24.20 -10.32 -8.91
N ASP A 39 -24.01 -11.58 -9.34
CA ASP A 39 -22.75 -12.03 -9.94
C ASP A 39 -22.43 -11.23 -11.21
N GLY A 40 -23.43 -10.90 -12.01
CA GLY A 40 -23.27 -10.08 -13.21
C GLY A 40 -22.86 -8.62 -12.91
N ILE A 41 -23.35 -8.04 -11.82
CA ILE A 41 -22.94 -6.71 -11.36
C ILE A 41 -21.45 -6.74 -10.93
N ILE A 42 -21.08 -7.74 -10.13
CA ILE A 42 -19.70 -7.92 -9.68
C ILE A 42 -18.76 -8.18 -10.86
N ASP A 43 -19.14 -9.04 -11.82
CA ASP A 43 -18.33 -9.29 -13.03
C ASP A 43 -18.08 -8.00 -13.83
N LYS A 44 -19.10 -7.18 -14.02
CA LYS A 44 -18.96 -5.89 -14.69
C LYS A 44 -18.03 -4.93 -13.95
N LEU A 45 -18.18 -4.85 -12.62
CA LEU A 45 -17.32 -4.00 -11.79
C LEU A 45 -15.85 -4.43 -11.89
N VAL A 46 -15.58 -5.73 -11.76
CA VAL A 46 -14.22 -6.27 -11.84
C VAL A 46 -13.59 -5.97 -13.21
N ARG A 47 -14.35 -6.12 -14.30
CA ARG A 47 -13.89 -5.75 -15.64
C ARG A 47 -13.57 -4.25 -15.75
N GLN A 48 -14.41 -3.38 -15.22
CA GLN A 48 -14.16 -1.94 -15.22
C GLN A 48 -12.91 -1.57 -14.43
N ILE A 49 -12.66 -2.23 -13.29
CA ILE A 49 -11.41 -2.05 -12.52
C ILE A 49 -10.22 -2.47 -13.38
N PHE A 50 -10.28 -3.64 -14.00
CA PHE A 50 -9.19 -4.13 -14.84
C PHE A 50 -8.92 -3.24 -16.06
N GLU A 51 -9.96 -2.76 -16.74
CA GLU A 51 -9.81 -1.82 -17.86
C GLU A 51 -9.14 -0.53 -17.41
N ARG A 52 -9.56 0.04 -16.27
CA ARG A 52 -8.93 1.25 -15.71
C ARG A 52 -7.48 1.00 -15.30
N MET A 53 -7.19 -0.13 -14.65
CA MET A 53 -5.82 -0.48 -14.28
C MET A 53 -4.92 -0.64 -15.50
N LYS A 54 -5.39 -1.30 -16.56
CA LYS A 54 -4.64 -1.45 -17.82
C LYS A 54 -4.40 -0.12 -18.55
N ALA A 55 -5.28 0.86 -18.35
CA ALA A 55 -5.12 2.18 -18.95
C ALA A 55 -4.02 3.04 -18.29
N ILE A 56 -3.58 2.68 -17.08
CA ILE A 56 -2.54 3.41 -16.35
C ILE A 56 -1.18 2.76 -16.62
N PRO A 57 -0.22 3.50 -17.20
CA PRO A 57 1.15 3.01 -17.36
C PRO A 57 1.77 2.67 -16.00
N LYS A 58 2.54 1.59 -15.90
CA LYS A 58 3.24 1.20 -14.67
C LYS A 58 4.07 2.34 -14.06
N SER A 59 4.64 3.19 -14.90
CA SER A 59 5.38 4.39 -14.48
C SER A 59 4.53 5.46 -13.79
N GLU A 60 3.21 5.44 -13.95
CA GLU A 60 2.28 6.43 -13.40
C GLU A 60 1.42 5.91 -12.23
N ILE A 61 1.61 4.65 -11.85
CA ILE A 61 0.86 3.99 -10.77
C ILE A 61 1.05 4.71 -9.45
N VAL A 62 2.27 5.13 -9.20
CA VAL A 62 2.61 5.83 -7.96
C VAL A 62 2.26 7.29 -8.13
N ASN A 63 1.38 7.77 -7.27
CA ASN A 63 0.99 9.17 -7.21
C ASN A 63 2.24 10.08 -7.22
N ALA A 64 2.24 11.13 -8.03
CA ALA A 64 3.34 12.08 -8.16
C ALA A 64 3.81 12.61 -6.79
N ARG A 65 2.87 12.85 -5.87
CA ARG A 65 3.15 13.30 -4.50
C ARG A 65 3.96 12.27 -3.69
N TYR A 66 3.75 10.97 -3.91
CA TYR A 66 4.52 9.93 -3.24
C TYR A 66 5.95 9.87 -3.77
N ARG A 67 6.13 10.02 -5.08
CA ARG A 67 7.47 10.10 -5.72
C ARG A 67 8.25 11.30 -5.21
N GLU A 68 7.61 12.48 -5.16
CA GLU A 68 8.20 13.69 -4.60
C GLU A 68 8.67 13.47 -3.17
N LYS A 69 7.82 12.89 -2.33
CA LYS A 69 8.17 12.55 -0.94
C LYS A 69 9.32 11.56 -0.83
N MET A 70 9.41 10.57 -1.73
CA MET A 70 10.54 9.62 -1.76
C MET A 70 11.84 10.30 -2.20
N GLU A 71 11.79 11.25 -3.14
CA GLU A 71 12.97 12.00 -3.55
C GLU A 71 13.42 12.96 -2.44
N GLU A 72 12.52 13.59 -1.70
CA GLU A 72 12.84 14.37 -0.49
C GLU A 72 13.54 13.51 0.56
N ARG A 73 13.03 12.31 0.88
CA ARG A 73 13.66 11.38 1.82
C ARG A 73 15.06 10.96 1.38
N LYS A 74 15.24 10.69 0.09
CA LYS A 74 16.54 10.33 -0.49
C LYS A 74 17.54 11.47 -0.38
N ASN A 75 17.11 12.69 -0.64
CA ASN A 75 17.95 13.89 -0.55
C ASN A 75 18.34 14.18 0.90
N LEU A 76 17.38 14.03 1.85
CA LEU A 76 17.66 14.15 3.27
C LEU A 76 18.69 13.11 3.72
N LEU A 77 18.50 11.83 3.38
CA LEU A 77 19.45 10.77 3.71
C LEU A 77 20.85 11.08 3.20
N ARG A 78 20.96 11.58 1.95
CA ARG A 78 22.25 11.97 1.35
C ARG A 78 22.92 13.11 2.12
N SER A 79 22.16 14.14 2.49
CA SER A 79 22.65 15.29 3.25
C SER A 79 23.16 14.87 4.62
N VAL A 80 22.30 14.18 5.40
CA VAL A 80 22.64 13.76 6.76
C VAL A 80 23.83 12.79 6.78
N ARG A 81 23.91 11.89 5.78
CA ARG A 81 25.06 11.00 5.63
C ARG A 81 26.37 11.78 5.42
N ALA A 82 26.33 12.83 4.58
CA ALA A 82 27.50 13.65 4.33
C ALA A 82 27.93 14.41 5.60
N ASP A 83 26.97 14.94 6.36
CA ASP A 83 27.24 15.66 7.60
C ASP A 83 27.78 14.73 8.69
N TYR A 84 27.22 13.52 8.82
CA TYR A 84 27.75 12.49 9.74
C TYR A 84 29.19 12.08 9.36
N THR A 85 29.46 11.85 8.07
CA THR A 85 30.82 11.48 7.61
C THR A 85 31.83 12.55 7.96
N LYS A 86 31.48 13.84 7.73
CA LYS A 86 32.38 14.97 8.11
C LYS A 86 32.64 15.04 9.61
N ALA A 87 31.58 14.84 10.43
CA ALA A 87 31.72 14.87 11.87
C ALA A 87 32.56 13.69 12.39
N ALA A 88 32.45 12.52 11.79
CA ALA A 88 33.29 11.37 12.12
C ALA A 88 34.74 11.61 11.75
N ASP A 89 35.02 12.16 10.57
CA ASP A 89 36.39 12.53 10.13
C ASP A 89 37.00 13.59 11.05
N GLU A 90 36.22 14.62 11.44
CA GLU A 90 36.65 15.65 12.43
C GLU A 90 37.00 15.04 13.77
N LEU A 91 36.17 14.12 14.27
CA LEU A 91 36.41 13.42 15.53
C LEU A 91 37.68 12.55 15.48
N ASP A 92 37.90 11.85 14.38
CA ASP A 92 39.10 11.02 14.20
C ASP A 92 40.39 11.90 14.13
N MET A 93 40.32 13.04 13.48
CA MET A 93 41.45 14.01 13.47
C MET A 93 41.72 14.53 14.90
N LEU A 94 40.71 14.88 15.68
CA LEU A 94 40.86 15.32 17.06
C LEU A 94 41.45 14.22 17.94
N LYS A 95 41.00 12.99 17.80
CA LYS A 95 41.57 11.84 18.51
C LYS A 95 43.05 11.61 18.17
N ALA A 96 43.41 11.74 16.92
CA ALA A 96 44.81 11.66 16.50
C ALA A 96 45.66 12.80 17.12
N GLU A 97 45.11 14.01 17.23
CA GLU A 97 45.81 15.15 17.85
C GLU A 97 45.98 14.96 19.39
N VAL A 98 45.01 14.34 20.06
CA VAL A 98 45.16 13.94 21.47
C VAL A 98 46.35 13.01 21.65
N ILE A 99 46.57 12.05 20.76
CA ILE A 99 47.72 11.14 20.83
C ILE A 99 49.03 11.90 20.72
N LYS A 100 49.12 12.92 19.82
CA LYS A 100 50.30 13.78 19.71
C LYS A 100 50.51 14.64 20.96
N ALA A 101 49.44 15.18 21.56
CA ALA A 101 49.52 15.95 22.80
C ALA A 101 50.03 15.10 23.97
N LEU A 102 49.67 13.82 24.04
CA LEU A 102 50.18 12.88 25.05
C LEU A 102 51.70 12.65 24.90
N ARG A 103 52.21 12.71 23.67
CA ARG A 103 53.66 12.60 23.37
C ARG A 103 54.42 13.91 23.51
N GLY A 104 53.72 15.03 23.80
CA GLY A 104 54.32 16.34 23.87
C GLY A 104 54.63 17.01 22.51
N GLU A 105 53.99 16.50 21.43
CA GLU A 105 54.21 16.94 20.05
C GLU A 105 53.13 17.91 19.55
N SER A 106 52.10 18.20 20.40
CA SER A 106 50.99 19.10 20.04
C SER A 106 51.15 20.49 20.61
N ALA A 107 50.71 21.52 19.86
CA ALA A 107 50.65 22.89 20.30
C ALA A 107 49.43 23.21 21.20
N PHE A 108 48.46 22.31 21.28
CA PHE A 108 47.20 22.49 22.03
C PHE A 108 47.34 21.96 23.50
N SER A 109 46.63 22.62 24.41
CA SER A 109 46.53 22.12 25.80
C SER A 109 45.63 20.89 25.86
N LYS A 110 45.94 20.00 26.83
CA LYS A 110 45.14 18.76 27.05
C LYS A 110 43.67 19.06 27.40
N ASP A 111 43.44 20.10 28.17
CA ASP A 111 42.06 20.48 28.59
C ASP A 111 41.25 20.99 27.41
N LEU A 112 41.88 21.80 26.53
CA LEU A 112 41.21 22.28 25.27
C LEU A 112 40.87 21.11 24.34
N LEU A 113 41.80 20.20 24.12
CA LEU A 113 41.58 19.02 23.30
C LEU A 113 40.50 18.12 23.90
N GLY A 114 40.46 17.97 25.23
CA GLY A 114 39.42 17.21 25.92
C GLY A 114 38.01 17.76 25.69
N SER A 115 37.84 19.10 25.80
CA SER A 115 36.55 19.73 25.51
C SER A 115 36.14 19.61 24.02
N MET A 116 37.09 19.83 23.12
CA MET A 116 36.81 19.69 21.64
C MET A 116 36.42 18.26 21.26
N VAL A 117 37.08 17.24 21.82
CA VAL A 117 36.72 15.83 21.57
C VAL A 117 35.33 15.53 22.12
N SER A 118 35.01 15.99 23.36
CA SER A 118 33.69 15.79 23.93
C SER A 118 32.56 16.43 23.10
N GLU A 119 32.78 17.64 22.62
CA GLU A 119 31.81 18.32 21.73
C GLU A 119 31.68 17.59 20.39
N ALA A 120 32.80 17.15 19.79
CA ALA A 120 32.77 16.39 18.53
C ALA A 120 32.10 15.02 18.69
N GLU A 121 32.31 14.33 19.83
CA GLU A 121 31.61 13.07 20.12
C GLU A 121 30.10 13.27 20.26
N ALA A 122 29.66 14.31 20.97
CA ALA A 122 28.24 14.62 21.10
C ALA A 122 27.60 14.96 19.74
N LYS A 123 28.29 15.77 18.91
CA LYS A 123 27.85 16.12 17.56
C LYS A 123 27.77 14.88 16.66
N CYS A 124 28.79 14.02 16.69
CA CYS A 124 28.85 12.80 15.90
C CYS A 124 27.72 11.83 16.30
N ALA A 125 27.45 11.66 17.59
CA ALA A 125 26.36 10.81 18.09
C ALA A 125 24.98 11.32 17.66
N GLU A 126 24.75 12.65 17.69
CA GLU A 126 23.50 13.25 17.22
C GLU A 126 23.29 13.05 15.70
N LEU A 127 24.33 13.29 14.91
CA LEU A 127 24.27 13.10 13.45
C LEU A 127 24.13 11.61 13.07
N GLN A 128 24.74 10.72 13.84
CA GLN A 128 24.55 9.28 13.65
C GLN A 128 23.08 8.89 13.81
N LYS A 129 22.46 9.37 14.88
CA LYS A 129 21.03 9.12 15.12
C LYS A 129 20.17 9.67 13.98
N GLN A 130 20.42 10.90 13.53
CA GLN A 130 19.68 11.49 12.41
C GLN A 130 19.87 10.69 11.11
N PHE A 131 21.07 10.16 10.89
CA PHE A 131 21.35 9.30 9.74
C PHE A 131 20.58 7.98 9.81
N GLU A 132 20.56 7.31 10.98
CA GLU A 132 19.80 6.06 11.21
C GLU A 132 18.29 6.28 11.02
N ASP A 133 17.75 7.38 11.56
CA ASP A 133 16.35 7.75 11.41
C ASP A 133 15.98 8.04 9.93
N ALA A 134 16.83 8.77 9.22
CA ALA A 134 16.64 9.08 7.80
C ALA A 134 16.75 7.82 6.92
N GLN A 135 17.67 6.93 7.23
CA GLN A 135 17.84 5.64 6.54
C GLN A 135 16.60 4.76 6.71
N THR A 136 16.15 4.59 7.95
CA THR A 136 14.94 3.82 8.24
C THR A 136 13.73 4.36 7.50
N ALA A 137 13.52 5.68 7.54
CA ALA A 137 12.40 6.32 6.84
C ALA A 137 12.45 6.13 5.32
N TYR A 138 13.65 6.11 4.73
CA TYR A 138 13.82 5.85 3.30
C TYR A 138 13.57 4.39 2.94
N GLU A 139 14.09 3.43 3.72
CA GLU A 139 13.92 1.99 3.52
C GLU A 139 12.44 1.57 3.66
N GLU A 140 11.74 2.08 4.68
CA GLU A 140 10.29 1.88 4.83
C GLU A 140 9.52 2.39 3.60
N GLY A 141 9.88 3.57 3.10
CA GLY A 141 9.26 4.10 1.89
C GLY A 141 9.52 3.24 0.66
N GLN A 142 10.73 2.70 0.49
CA GLN A 142 11.04 1.77 -0.60
C GLN A 142 10.25 0.47 -0.51
N THR A 143 10.08 -0.07 0.70
CA THR A 143 9.30 -1.28 0.93
C THR A 143 7.84 -1.08 0.53
N VAL A 144 7.25 0.06 0.89
CA VAL A 144 5.88 0.41 0.47
C VAL A 144 5.78 0.53 -1.05
N LEU A 145 6.76 1.18 -1.69
CA LEU A 145 6.78 1.33 -3.15
C LEU A 145 6.83 -0.04 -3.85
N HIS A 146 7.71 -0.91 -3.40
CA HIS A 146 7.83 -2.28 -3.94
C HIS A 146 6.52 -3.07 -3.78
N SER A 147 5.90 -2.99 -2.61
CA SER A 147 4.60 -3.63 -2.36
C SER A 147 3.49 -3.12 -3.31
N LEU A 148 3.48 -1.82 -3.60
CA LEU A 148 2.53 -1.23 -4.57
C LEU A 148 2.77 -1.73 -6.00
N GLU A 149 4.03 -1.85 -6.40
CA GLU A 149 4.39 -2.40 -7.72
C GLU A 149 3.99 -3.87 -7.86
N GLU A 150 4.22 -4.68 -6.82
CA GLU A 150 3.79 -6.07 -6.80
C GLU A 150 2.26 -6.22 -6.87
N GLN A 151 1.53 -5.39 -6.11
CA GLN A 151 0.07 -5.39 -6.14
C GLN A 151 -0.46 -5.04 -7.54
N TYR A 152 0.14 -4.04 -8.20
CA TYR A 152 -0.22 -3.71 -9.57
C TYR A 152 0.04 -4.86 -10.53
N ASP A 153 1.23 -5.45 -10.50
CA ASP A 153 1.58 -6.57 -11.38
C ASP A 153 0.62 -7.75 -11.19
N ASN A 154 0.22 -8.03 -9.96
CA ASN A 154 -0.79 -9.04 -9.65
C ASN A 154 -2.15 -8.71 -10.28
N VAL A 155 -2.63 -7.46 -10.13
CA VAL A 155 -3.91 -7.03 -10.71
C VAL A 155 -3.89 -7.10 -12.22
N ILE A 156 -2.81 -6.69 -12.87
CA ILE A 156 -2.66 -6.79 -14.33
C ILE A 156 -2.64 -8.26 -14.78
N SER A 157 -1.92 -9.12 -14.07
CA SER A 157 -1.90 -10.56 -14.36
C SER A 157 -3.32 -11.17 -14.27
N TRP A 158 -4.08 -10.83 -13.24
CA TRP A 158 -5.48 -11.27 -13.11
C TRP A 158 -6.37 -10.71 -14.22
N ALA A 159 -6.15 -9.45 -14.59
CA ALA A 159 -6.89 -8.79 -15.67
C ALA A 159 -6.68 -9.47 -17.03
N ASP A 160 -5.48 -9.99 -17.29
CA ASP A 160 -5.17 -10.70 -18.53
C ASP A 160 -5.78 -12.10 -18.58
N LEU A 161 -5.92 -12.74 -17.43
CA LEU A 161 -6.47 -14.09 -17.32
C LEU A 161 -7.99 -14.12 -17.18
N TYR A 162 -8.61 -13.06 -16.68
CA TYR A 162 -10.00 -13.06 -16.21
C TYR A 162 -11.01 -13.47 -17.28
N ASP A 163 -10.86 -13.00 -18.50
CA ASP A 163 -11.83 -13.25 -19.57
C ASP A 163 -11.85 -14.72 -20.02
N THR A 164 -10.69 -15.36 -20.04
CA THR A 164 -10.51 -16.75 -20.47
C THR A 164 -10.59 -17.75 -19.31
N ALA A 165 -10.63 -17.26 -18.08
CA ALA A 165 -10.61 -18.08 -16.87
C ALA A 165 -11.89 -18.90 -16.67
N SER A 166 -11.76 -20.09 -16.07
CA SER A 166 -12.89 -20.88 -15.60
C SER A 166 -13.66 -20.12 -14.51
N LEU A 167 -14.92 -20.57 -14.21
CA LEU A 167 -15.72 -19.95 -13.16
C LEU A 167 -15.03 -20.01 -11.80
N GLU A 168 -14.35 -21.11 -11.50
CA GLU A 168 -13.59 -21.30 -10.25
C GLU A 168 -12.42 -20.33 -10.17
N ALA A 169 -11.67 -20.17 -11.27
CA ALA A 169 -10.57 -19.22 -11.33
C ALA A 169 -11.06 -17.76 -11.22
N LYS A 170 -12.18 -17.41 -11.85
CA LYS A 170 -12.82 -16.10 -11.67
C LYS A 170 -13.19 -15.83 -10.21
N LYS A 171 -13.75 -16.82 -9.51
CA LYS A 171 -14.05 -16.69 -8.09
C LYS A 171 -12.80 -16.47 -7.24
N MET A 172 -11.70 -17.16 -7.55
CA MET A 172 -10.43 -16.94 -6.85
C MET A 172 -9.92 -15.51 -7.07
N ILE A 173 -9.94 -15.02 -8.30
CA ILE A 173 -9.53 -13.63 -8.63
C ILE A 173 -10.42 -12.63 -7.88
N VAL A 174 -11.74 -12.80 -7.91
CA VAL A 174 -12.68 -11.92 -7.18
C VAL A 174 -12.40 -11.94 -5.68
N ASN A 175 -12.10 -13.09 -5.08
CA ASN A 175 -11.74 -13.19 -3.65
C ASN A 175 -10.41 -12.50 -3.32
N CYS A 176 -9.47 -12.47 -4.27
CA CYS A 176 -8.22 -11.71 -4.10
C CYS A 176 -8.46 -10.18 -4.16
N LEU A 177 -9.42 -9.73 -4.97
CA LEU A 177 -9.75 -8.31 -5.14
C LEU A 177 -10.71 -7.78 -4.08
N ILE A 178 -11.76 -8.54 -3.77
CA ILE A 178 -12.88 -8.10 -2.95
C ILE A 178 -12.86 -8.82 -1.60
N ARG A 179 -12.82 -8.02 -0.55
CA ARG A 179 -12.87 -8.49 0.84
C ARG A 179 -14.30 -8.78 1.28
N ARG A 180 -15.24 -7.89 0.92
CA ARG A 180 -16.62 -7.93 1.40
C ARG A 180 -17.55 -7.23 0.42
N VAL A 181 -18.74 -7.78 0.25
CA VAL A 181 -19.84 -7.16 -0.49
C VAL A 181 -21.05 -7.07 0.41
N GLU A 182 -21.50 -5.87 0.70
CA GLU A 182 -22.77 -5.62 1.36
C GLU A 182 -23.82 -5.27 0.32
N VAL A 183 -24.95 -5.97 0.39
CA VAL A 183 -26.01 -5.83 -0.61
C VAL A 183 -27.24 -5.22 0.05
N TYR A 184 -27.63 -4.05 -0.42
CA TYR A 184 -28.82 -3.32 0.02
C TYR A 184 -29.98 -3.52 -0.94
N ARG A 185 -31.11 -2.86 -0.68
CA ARG A 185 -32.30 -2.92 -1.57
C ARG A 185 -31.91 -2.48 -2.98
N ASP A 186 -32.64 -3.04 -3.95
CA ASP A 186 -32.49 -2.71 -5.38
C ASP A 186 -31.06 -2.92 -5.91
N TYR A 187 -30.36 -3.93 -5.33
CA TYR A 187 -28.98 -4.29 -5.69
C TYR A 187 -27.96 -3.16 -5.51
N LYS A 188 -28.21 -2.20 -4.63
CA LYS A 188 -27.16 -1.27 -4.22
C LYS A 188 -26.08 -2.03 -3.47
N LEU A 189 -24.83 -1.80 -3.83
CA LEU A 189 -23.68 -2.53 -3.28
C LEU A 189 -22.74 -1.56 -2.57
N HIS A 190 -22.24 -1.98 -1.41
CA HIS A 190 -21.06 -1.44 -0.79
C HIS A 190 -19.98 -2.52 -0.81
N ILE A 191 -18.82 -2.21 -1.36
CA ILE A 191 -17.77 -3.17 -1.63
C ILE A 191 -16.47 -2.73 -0.96
N ASP A 192 -15.97 -3.58 -0.07
CA ASP A 192 -14.65 -3.44 0.53
C ASP A 192 -13.64 -4.24 -0.30
N PHE A 193 -12.59 -3.60 -0.74
CA PHE A 193 -11.52 -4.23 -1.50
C PHE A 193 -10.38 -4.69 -0.58
N ASN A 194 -9.64 -5.71 -1.01
CA ASN A 194 -8.38 -6.13 -0.40
C ASN A 194 -7.21 -5.24 -0.81
N ILE A 195 -7.37 -4.51 -1.91
CA ILE A 195 -6.38 -3.62 -2.49
C ILE A 195 -6.88 -2.20 -2.31
N ASP A 196 -6.03 -1.34 -1.77
CA ASP A 196 -6.33 0.09 -1.67
C ASP A 196 -6.09 0.78 -3.03
N PHE A 197 -7.13 0.86 -3.83
CA PHE A 197 -7.08 1.50 -5.15
C PHE A 197 -6.88 3.02 -5.10
N THR A 198 -7.01 3.66 -3.93
CA THR A 198 -6.73 5.10 -3.78
C THR A 198 -5.23 5.40 -3.86
N GLN A 199 -4.39 4.41 -3.57
CA GLN A 199 -2.93 4.50 -3.70
C GLN A 199 -2.50 4.50 -5.17
N PHE A 200 -3.29 3.89 -6.04
CA PHE A 200 -3.14 4.03 -7.47
C PHE A 200 -3.85 5.33 -7.89
N SER A 201 -3.37 6.01 -8.91
CA SER A 201 -4.00 7.25 -9.45
C SER A 201 -5.43 7.04 -10.01
N LEU A 202 -6.05 5.94 -9.64
CA LEU A 202 -7.43 5.58 -9.92
C LEU A 202 -8.32 6.29 -8.89
N GLY A 203 -8.84 7.43 -9.13
CA GLY A 203 -9.95 7.98 -8.35
C GLY A 203 -11.18 7.05 -8.37
N LEU A 204 -11.03 5.84 -7.83
CA LEU A 204 -12.12 4.92 -7.52
C LEU A 204 -12.72 5.42 -6.19
N ASP A 205 -13.40 6.53 -6.24
CA ASP A 205 -14.42 6.82 -5.24
C ASP A 205 -15.39 5.62 -5.23
N ILE A 206 -15.72 5.15 -4.04
CA ILE A 206 -16.66 4.08 -3.72
C ILE A 206 -17.81 4.14 -4.71
N VAL A 207 -17.86 3.19 -5.64
CA VAL A 207 -18.87 3.18 -6.67
C VAL A 207 -20.17 2.70 -6.02
N GLU A 208 -21.05 3.62 -5.68
CA GLU A 208 -22.46 3.28 -5.55
C GLU A 208 -22.96 2.88 -6.95
N ILE A 209 -22.92 1.58 -7.23
CA ILE A 209 -23.50 1.05 -8.46
C ILE A 209 -24.99 0.89 -8.20
N ALA A 210 -25.77 1.83 -8.69
CA ALA A 210 -27.20 1.61 -8.91
C ALA A 210 -27.34 0.73 -10.16
N ALA A 211 -28.10 -0.36 -10.02
CA ALA A 211 -28.46 -1.26 -11.12
C ALA A 211 -29.47 -0.61 -12.07
#